data_554e843ac215ed1d727b640786c83ee3
#
_entry.id   554e843ac215ed1d727b640786c83ee3
#
_cell.length_a   1.000
_cell.length_b   1.000
_cell.length_c   1.000
_cell.angle_alpha   90.00
_cell.angle_beta   90.00
_cell.angle_gamma   90.00
#
_symmetry.space_group_name_H-M   'P 1'
#
loop_
_entity.id
_entity.type
_entity.pdbx_description
1 polymer ?
#
loop_
_entity_poly.entity_id
_entity_poly.type
_entity_poly.pdbx_seq_one_letter_code
_entity_poly.pdbx_strand_id
1 'polypeptide(L)'
;MNMLKNVVLSLGLVGVAGIAVAHADTAVNQAAVAVKTTTVKQALNLKDNTKVQLKGYVVKSIGDEKYQFRDATGSITVDIDDELWHGKAISAKTPVTLMGEVDVDYKPTKRVEIDVDLVRF
;
A
#
# COMPACT_ATOMS: atom_id res chain seq x y z
N MET A 1 18.11 -40.85 31.65
CA MET A 1 17.89 -40.43 31.23
C MET A 1 17.44 -39.86 30.83
N ASN A 2 17.37 -40.22 30.84
CA ASN A 2 16.77 -39.65 30.36
C ASN A 2 16.32 -38.94 30.00
N MET A 3 16.15 -39.16 30.21
CA MET A 3 15.48 -38.45 29.83
C MET A 3 15.39 -37.63 29.37
N LEU A 4 15.57 -37.70 29.17
CA LEU A 4 15.25 -36.76 28.68
C LEU A 4 14.91 -36.42 28.08
N LYS A 5 14.70 -36.98 28.04
CA LYS A 5 14.13 -36.56 27.42
C LYS A 5 13.49 -36.03 27.16
N ASN A 6 13.33 -36.43 27.30
CA ASN A 6 12.34 -35.80 27.01
C ASN A 6 12.08 -34.92 26.85
N VAL A 7 12.30 -35.15 26.94
CA VAL A 7 11.68 -34.24 26.75
C VAL A 7 11.57 -33.57 26.21
N VAL A 8 11.59 -33.81 25.94
CA VAL A 8 11.11 -33.04 25.40
C VAL A 8 10.77 -32.60 24.96
N LEU A 9 10.53 -32.98 24.85
CA LEU A 9 9.82 -32.45 24.38
C LEU A 9 9.39 -31.75 24.26
N SER A 10 9.34 -32.24 24.48
CA SER A 10 8.53 -31.39 24.38
C SER A 10 8.46 -30.52 24.16
N LEU A 11 8.58 -30.67 23.79
CA LEU A 11 8.12 -29.72 23.47
C LEU A 11 7.94 -29.02 23.08
N GLY A 12 7.90 -29.26 22.96
CA GLY A 12 7.32 -28.56 22.57
C GLY A 12 7.05 -28.08 22.23
N LEU A 13 6.67 -28.36 22.03
CA LEU A 13 5.93 -27.71 21.64
C LEU A 13 5.72 -26.89 21.58
N VAL A 14 5.84 -27.22 21.74
CA VAL A 14 5.33 -26.32 21.76
C VAL A 14 5.34 -25.51 21.51
N GLY A 15 5.41 -25.61 21.36
CA GLY A 15 5.21 -24.64 21.11
C GLY A 15 4.86 -24.21 20.32
N VAL A 16 4.59 -24.50 19.94
CA VAL A 16 4.21 -24.00 19.33
C VAL A 16 3.57 -23.40 19.14
N ALA A 17 3.46 -23.68 19.11
CA ALA A 17 2.53 -23.14 19.12
C ALA A 17 2.35 -21.87 19.16
N GLY A 18 2.66 -21.48 19.90
CA GLY A 18 2.31 -20.22 20.09
C GLY A 18 2.32 -19.45 18.91
N ILE A 19 2.90 -19.86 18.09
CA ILE A 19 2.95 -19.23 17.02
C ILE A 19 1.84 -18.98 16.37
N ALA A 20 1.14 -19.82 16.34
CA ALA A 20 0.00 -19.73 15.59
C ALA A 20 -0.83 -18.61 15.94
N VAL A 21 -0.82 -18.30 17.11
CA VAL A 21 -1.57 -17.27 17.56
C VAL A 21 -1.44 -16.03 16.84
N ALA A 22 -0.27 -15.65 16.62
CA ALA A 22 -0.08 -14.42 15.96
C ALA A 22 -0.67 -14.46 14.59
N HIS A 23 -0.79 -15.63 14.05
CA HIS A 23 -1.31 -15.73 12.73
C HIS A 23 -2.78 -15.38 12.65
N ALA A 24 -3.53 -15.82 13.59
CA ALA A 24 -4.95 -15.58 13.59
C ALA A 24 -5.20 -14.08 13.62
N ASP A 25 -4.51 -13.38 14.48
CA ASP A 25 -4.70 -11.97 14.59
C ASP A 25 -4.30 -11.25 13.33
N THR A 26 -3.22 -11.72 12.74
CA THR A 26 -2.75 -11.12 11.51
C THR A 26 -3.77 -11.29 10.39
N ALA A 27 -4.36 -12.43 10.30
CA ALA A 27 -5.33 -12.68 9.26
C ALA A 27 -6.56 -11.79 9.42
N VAL A 28 -7.00 -11.59 10.62
CA VAL A 28 -8.16 -10.74 10.86
C VAL A 28 -7.84 -9.30 10.49
N ASN A 29 -6.68 -8.82 10.89
CA ASN A 29 -6.30 -7.46 10.59
C ASN A 29 -6.14 -7.26 9.10
N GLN A 30 -5.61 -8.24 8.43
CA GLN A 30 -5.45 -8.15 7.02
C GLN A 30 -6.79 -8.04 6.33
N ALA A 31 -7.74 -8.85 6.72
CA ALA A 31 -9.06 -8.84 6.11
C ALA A 31 -9.74 -7.48 6.32
N ALA A 32 -9.52 -6.88 7.46
CA ALA A 32 -10.18 -5.63 7.78
C ALA A 32 -9.61 -4.44 7.05
N VAL A 33 -8.32 -4.44 6.78
CA VAL A 33 -7.67 -3.26 6.22
C VAL A 33 -6.97 -3.44 4.90
N ALA A 34 -6.89 -4.67 4.44
CA ALA A 34 -6.14 -4.92 3.22
C ALA A 34 -6.80 -4.28 2.02
N VAL A 35 -6.01 -3.63 1.21
CA VAL A 35 -6.44 -3.08 -0.04
C VAL A 35 -5.59 -3.75 -1.11
N LYS A 36 -6.23 -4.35 -2.09
CA LYS A 36 -5.50 -5.00 -3.17
C LYS A 36 -4.75 -3.97 -3.97
N THR A 37 -3.57 -4.35 -4.45
CA THR A 37 -2.83 -3.51 -5.36
C THR A 37 -3.65 -3.32 -6.64
N THR A 38 -3.81 -2.07 -7.01
CA THR A 38 -4.57 -1.66 -8.18
C THR A 38 -3.59 -1.13 -9.20
N THR A 39 -3.84 -1.34 -10.48
CA THR A 39 -3.02 -0.72 -11.52
C THR A 39 -3.57 0.66 -11.84
N VAL A 40 -2.74 1.51 -12.44
CA VAL A 40 -3.18 2.84 -12.88
C VAL A 40 -4.35 2.70 -13.84
N LYS A 41 -4.26 1.75 -14.77
CA LYS A 41 -5.34 1.55 -15.73
C LYS A 41 -6.66 1.22 -15.06
N GLN A 42 -6.62 0.38 -14.03
CA GLN A 42 -7.82 0.05 -13.26
C GLN A 42 -8.32 1.26 -12.48
N ALA A 43 -7.42 1.99 -11.85
CA ALA A 43 -7.79 3.14 -11.04
C ALA A 43 -8.53 4.21 -11.85
N LEU A 44 -8.15 4.38 -13.11
CA LEU A 44 -8.79 5.37 -13.97
C LEU A 44 -10.28 5.11 -14.21
N ASN A 45 -10.74 3.90 -13.94
CA ASN A 45 -12.13 3.50 -14.16
C ASN A 45 -12.91 3.26 -12.87
N LEU A 46 -12.31 3.54 -11.73
CA LEU A 46 -12.98 3.32 -10.45
C LEU A 46 -13.85 4.51 -10.07
N LYS A 47 -14.78 4.27 -9.16
CA LYS A 47 -15.67 5.30 -8.68
C LYS A 47 -14.94 6.22 -7.72
N ASP A 48 -15.45 7.44 -7.62
CA ASP A 48 -14.99 8.41 -6.65
C ASP A 48 -14.95 7.80 -5.25
N ASN A 49 -13.94 8.13 -4.48
CA ASN A 49 -13.72 7.67 -3.11
C ASN A 49 -13.37 6.18 -2.95
N THR A 50 -13.08 5.48 -4.05
CA THR A 50 -12.64 4.09 -3.95
C THR A 50 -11.22 4.05 -3.40
N LYS A 51 -10.97 3.22 -2.41
CA LYS A 51 -9.63 3.07 -1.85
C LYS A 51 -8.76 2.23 -2.76
N VAL A 52 -7.52 2.67 -2.92
CA VAL A 52 -6.57 2.01 -3.81
C VAL A 52 -5.19 1.94 -3.20
N GLN A 53 -4.41 0.98 -3.66
CA GLN A 53 -2.99 0.89 -3.39
C GLN A 53 -2.29 0.75 -4.73
N LEU A 54 -1.41 1.67 -5.05
CA LEU A 54 -0.70 1.69 -6.32
C LEU A 54 0.80 1.53 -6.09
N LYS A 55 1.44 0.74 -6.92
CA LYS A 55 2.89 0.54 -6.88
C LYS A 55 3.49 1.00 -8.19
N GLY A 56 4.47 1.86 -8.12
CA GLY A 56 5.11 2.38 -9.32
C GLY A 56 6.08 3.48 -9.00
N TYR A 57 6.06 4.53 -9.81
CA TYR A 57 7.07 5.60 -9.75
C TYR A 57 6.43 6.97 -9.86
N VAL A 58 6.92 7.90 -9.05
CA VAL A 58 6.55 9.30 -9.17
C VAL A 58 7.56 9.91 -10.11
N VAL A 59 7.14 10.20 -11.32
CA VAL A 59 8.06 10.56 -12.40
C VAL A 59 8.33 12.04 -12.55
N LYS A 60 7.41 12.89 -12.12
CA LYS A 60 7.67 14.34 -12.10
C LYS A 60 6.62 15.09 -11.30
N SER A 61 6.99 16.30 -10.89
CA SER A 61 6.07 17.23 -10.26
C SER A 61 5.36 18.02 -11.37
N ILE A 62 4.06 18.17 -11.26
CA ILE A 62 3.27 18.88 -12.26
C ILE A 62 2.46 20.04 -11.66
N GLY A 63 2.65 20.32 -10.39
CA GLY A 63 1.98 21.40 -9.70
C GLY A 63 2.27 21.36 -8.23
N ASP A 64 1.60 22.19 -7.46
CA ASP A 64 1.76 22.21 -6.02
C ASP A 64 1.16 20.93 -5.44
N GLU A 65 2.02 20.10 -4.86
CA GLU A 65 1.65 18.79 -4.30
C GLU A 65 1.01 17.84 -5.32
N LYS A 66 1.14 18.14 -6.60
CA LYS A 66 0.62 17.30 -7.67
C LYS A 66 1.78 16.68 -8.43
N TYR A 67 1.66 15.39 -8.71
CA TYR A 67 2.71 14.64 -9.38
C TYR A 67 2.13 13.72 -10.42
N GLN A 68 2.94 13.35 -11.40
CA GLN A 68 2.59 12.30 -12.33
C GLN A 68 3.15 10.99 -11.80
N PHE A 69 2.28 10.03 -11.61
CA PHE A 69 2.63 8.68 -11.16
C PHE A 69 2.45 7.71 -12.31
N ARG A 70 3.34 6.75 -12.42
CA ARG A 70 3.30 5.79 -13.50
C ARG A 70 3.58 4.38 -13.02
N ASP A 71 2.89 3.42 -13.62
CA ASP A 71 3.23 2.00 -13.52
C ASP A 71 3.27 1.44 -14.96
N ALA A 72 3.35 0.12 -15.10
CA ALA A 72 3.43 -0.51 -16.41
C ALA A 72 2.17 -0.32 -17.25
N THR A 73 1.05 0.04 -16.64
CA THR A 73 -0.25 0.13 -17.33
C THR A 73 -0.62 1.54 -17.74
N GLY A 74 0.03 2.57 -17.22
CA GLY A 74 -0.28 3.94 -17.58
C GLY A 74 0.17 4.95 -16.54
N SER A 75 -0.32 6.18 -16.69
CA SER A 75 0.01 7.29 -15.81
C SER A 75 -1.25 7.92 -15.25
N ILE A 76 -1.12 8.52 -14.08
CA ILE A 76 -2.24 9.18 -13.41
C ILE A 76 -1.68 10.31 -12.56
N THR A 77 -2.45 11.37 -12.38
CA THR A 77 -2.08 12.44 -11.47
C THR A 77 -2.37 12.01 -10.05
N VAL A 78 -1.43 12.27 -9.15
CA VAL A 78 -1.60 11.99 -7.74
C VAL A 78 -1.36 13.26 -6.93
N ASP A 79 -2.10 13.42 -5.86
CA ASP A 79 -1.97 14.54 -4.95
C ASP A 79 -1.31 14.01 -3.68
N ILE A 80 -0.11 14.49 -3.37
CA ILE A 80 0.67 14.01 -2.22
C ILE A 80 1.09 15.22 -1.39
N ASP A 81 0.50 15.35 -0.21
CA ASP A 81 0.85 16.43 0.70
C ASP A 81 2.32 16.36 1.06
N ASP A 82 2.95 17.51 1.21
CA ASP A 82 4.38 17.59 1.47
C ASP A 82 4.81 16.78 2.69
N GLU A 83 4.01 16.77 3.72
CA GLU A 83 4.35 16.05 4.94
C GLU A 83 4.39 14.53 4.76
N LEU A 84 3.71 14.01 3.75
CA LEU A 84 3.71 12.55 3.52
C LEU A 84 5.06 12.03 3.04
N TRP A 85 5.93 12.91 2.58
CA TRP A 85 7.26 12.52 2.16
C TRP A 85 8.23 12.39 3.35
N HIS A 86 7.86 12.89 4.51
CA HIS A 86 8.68 12.85 5.72
C HIS A 86 10.09 13.40 5.51
N GLY A 87 10.19 14.45 4.69
CA GLY A 87 11.46 15.10 4.42
C GLY A 87 12.41 14.33 3.52
N LYS A 88 11.98 13.24 2.94
CA LYS A 88 12.84 12.41 2.10
C LYS A 88 12.69 12.79 0.64
N ALA A 89 13.82 12.81 -0.06
CA ALA A 89 13.82 13.04 -1.50
C ALA A 89 13.88 11.70 -2.21
N ILE A 90 13.13 11.57 -3.29
CA ILE A 90 13.16 10.37 -4.10
C ILE A 90 13.40 10.77 -5.55
N SER A 91 13.79 9.80 -6.37
CA SER A 91 13.97 10.03 -7.79
C SER A 91 12.85 9.36 -8.57
N ALA A 92 12.77 9.65 -9.86
CA ALA A 92 11.80 9.01 -10.74
C ALA A 92 12.03 7.51 -10.87
N LYS A 93 13.14 6.99 -10.35
CA LYS A 93 13.46 5.57 -10.40
C LYS A 93 13.26 4.88 -9.07
N THR A 94 12.82 5.60 -8.04
CA THR A 94 12.56 5.02 -6.73
C THR A 94 11.20 4.35 -6.73
N PRO A 95 11.12 3.05 -6.47
CA PRO A 95 9.82 2.39 -6.38
C PRO A 95 9.05 2.92 -5.18
N VAL A 96 7.80 3.28 -5.38
CA VAL A 96 6.96 3.76 -4.28
C VAL A 96 5.63 3.01 -4.26
N THR A 97 5.06 2.93 -3.08
CA THR A 97 3.71 2.42 -2.90
C THR A 97 2.87 3.57 -2.36
N LEU A 98 1.79 3.88 -3.05
CA LEU A 98 0.87 4.93 -2.65
C LEU A 98 -0.43 4.30 -2.19
N MET A 99 -0.95 4.76 -1.08
CA MET A 99 -2.26 4.36 -0.61
C MET A 99 -3.13 5.60 -0.54
N GLY A 100 -4.32 5.51 -1.05
CA GLY A 100 -5.21 6.67 -1.06
C GLY A 100 -6.56 6.34 -1.66
N GLU A 101 -7.20 7.33 -2.19
CA GLU A 101 -8.55 7.22 -2.72
C GLU A 101 -8.64 7.84 -4.10
N VAL A 102 -9.50 7.27 -4.92
CA VAL A 102 -9.79 7.83 -6.23
C VAL A 102 -10.61 9.10 -6.05
N ASP A 103 -10.19 10.16 -6.71
CA ASP A 103 -10.89 11.43 -6.71
C ASP A 103 -11.33 11.73 -8.14
N VAL A 104 -12.63 11.71 -8.40
CA VAL A 104 -13.17 11.96 -9.74
C VAL A 104 -13.82 13.34 -9.76
N ASP A 105 -13.33 14.17 -10.65
CA ASP A 105 -13.89 15.51 -10.85
C ASP A 105 -14.44 15.59 -12.26
N TYR A 106 -15.65 16.08 -12.41
CA TYR A 106 -16.33 16.11 -13.69
C TYR A 106 -16.31 17.50 -14.38
N LYS A 107 -15.76 18.51 -13.73
CA LYS A 107 -15.74 19.87 -14.29
C LYS A 107 -14.35 20.43 -14.37
N PRO A 108 -13.97 21.08 -15.46
CA PRO A 108 -14.75 21.30 -16.70
C PRO A 108 -14.88 20.05 -17.55
N THR A 109 -14.01 19.05 -17.33
CA THR A 109 -14.08 17.76 -17.98
C THR A 109 -13.76 16.71 -16.94
N LYS A 110 -14.06 15.47 -17.22
CA LYS A 110 -13.79 14.39 -16.27
C LYS A 110 -12.29 14.23 -16.05
N ARG A 111 -11.87 14.25 -14.79
CA ARG A 111 -10.50 14.01 -14.39
C ARG A 111 -10.51 13.00 -13.27
N VAL A 112 -9.56 12.08 -13.30
CA VAL A 112 -9.38 11.09 -12.26
C VAL A 112 -8.00 11.28 -11.66
N GLU A 113 -7.95 11.50 -10.37
CA GLU A 113 -6.71 11.68 -9.63
C GLU A 113 -6.71 10.76 -8.43
N ILE A 114 -5.57 10.57 -7.80
CA ILE A 114 -5.49 9.84 -6.56
C ILE A 114 -5.13 10.82 -5.45
N ASP A 115 -5.96 10.86 -4.42
CA ASP A 115 -5.70 11.64 -3.23
C ASP A 115 -4.95 10.71 -2.28
N VAL A 116 -3.67 10.94 -2.09
CA VAL A 116 -2.79 10.01 -1.39
C VAL A 116 -2.79 10.27 0.10
N ASP A 117 -2.94 9.19 0.88
CA ASP A 117 -2.93 9.26 2.33
C ASP A 117 -1.61 8.76 2.92
N LEU A 118 -0.90 7.90 2.19
CA LEU A 118 0.32 7.28 2.69
C LEU A 118 1.27 6.97 1.55
N VAL A 119 2.55 7.23 1.77
CA VAL A 119 3.60 6.92 0.81
C VAL A 119 4.61 6.00 1.49
N ARG A 120 4.98 4.92 0.80
CA ARG A 120 6.06 4.03 1.25
C ARG A 120 7.12 3.92 0.17
N PHE A 121 8.36 3.89 0.62
CA PHE A 121 9.50 3.71 -0.27
C PHE A 121 10.78 3.32 0.47
#